data_f748b3d4ecf7b1129ddff1e394d2284e
#
_entry.id   f748b3d4ecf7b1129ddff1e394d2284e
#
_cell.length_a   1.000
_cell.length_b   1.000
_cell.length_c   1.000
_cell.angle_alpha   90.00
_cell.angle_beta   90.00
_cell.angle_gamma   90.00
#
_symmetry.space_group_name_H-M   'P 1'
#
loop_
_entity.id
_entity.type
_entity.pdbx_description
1 polymer ?
#
loop_
_entity_poly.entity_id
_entity_poly.type
_entity_poly.pdbx_seq_one_letter_code
_entity_poly.pdbx_strand_id
1 'polypeptide(L)'
;FVIAADECYAEVYFDEDLPPMSALAAARADGRDDYRGLLVFGSLSKRSNAPGLRSGYVAGDPSLIAAFLRYRTYHGSAMSGVVASASIAAWNDEAHVRANRRAYAAKFVALQPRLAPVLPCPMPEASFYLWARTDGDDAAFARRLLAEKNVTVLPGSYFARDAHGVNPGSGYVRIALVAPLAECAEAVDRIVDLAGH
;
A
#
# COMPACT_ATOMS: atom_id res chain seq x y z
N PHE A 1 -3.70 1.22 -26.21
CA PHE A 1 -2.80 1.38 -25.07
C PHE A 1 -2.76 0.10 -24.24
N VAL A 2 -1.70 -0.08 -23.46
CA VAL A 2 -1.55 -1.17 -22.50
C VAL A 2 -1.95 -0.65 -21.11
N ILE A 3 -2.69 -1.47 -20.37
CA ILE A 3 -3.01 -1.23 -18.96
C ILE A 3 -2.03 -2.02 -18.12
N ALA A 4 -1.31 -1.36 -17.23
CA ALA A 4 -0.45 -1.98 -16.23
C ALA A 4 -1.09 -1.75 -14.85
N ALA A 5 -1.71 -2.78 -14.28
CA ALA A 5 -2.35 -2.71 -12.97
C ALA A 5 -1.37 -3.16 -11.89
N ASP A 6 -0.98 -2.25 -11.00
CA ASP A 6 -0.18 -2.57 -9.82
C ASP A 6 -1.11 -3.02 -8.69
N GLU A 7 -1.19 -4.33 -8.49
CA GLU A 7 -2.01 -4.97 -7.45
C GLU A 7 -1.18 -5.40 -6.22
N CYS A 8 -0.01 -4.79 -6.00
CA CYS A 8 0.84 -5.14 -4.86
C CYS A 8 0.17 -4.90 -3.49
N TYR A 9 -0.90 -4.12 -3.44
CA TYR A 9 -1.70 -3.83 -2.24
C TYR A 9 -3.04 -4.57 -2.19
N ALA A 10 -3.40 -5.35 -3.19
CA ALA A 10 -4.70 -6.01 -3.30
C ALA A 10 -5.06 -6.91 -2.10
N GLU A 11 -4.05 -7.41 -1.38
CA GLU A 11 -4.23 -8.30 -0.23
C GLU A 11 -4.32 -7.57 1.12
N VAL A 12 -4.29 -6.22 1.15
CA VAL A 12 -4.33 -5.43 2.39
C VAL A 12 -5.68 -4.70 2.48
N TYR A 13 -6.76 -5.47 2.58
CA TYR A 13 -8.14 -5.01 2.74
C TYR A 13 -8.71 -5.48 4.09
N PHE A 14 -9.83 -4.92 4.53
CA PHE A 14 -10.33 -5.14 5.90
C PHE A 14 -11.55 -6.05 5.97
N ASP A 15 -12.38 -6.09 4.93
CA ASP A 15 -13.58 -6.92 4.87
C ASP A 15 -13.31 -8.17 4.03
N GLU A 16 -13.23 -9.34 4.68
CA GLU A 16 -12.94 -10.62 4.02
C GLU A 16 -14.06 -11.03 3.02
N ASP A 17 -15.27 -10.49 3.15
CA ASP A 17 -16.39 -10.76 2.24
C ASP A 17 -16.38 -9.84 1.01
N LEU A 18 -15.57 -8.77 1.03
CA LEU A 18 -15.45 -7.77 -0.04
C LEU A 18 -14.00 -7.59 -0.51
N PRO A 19 -13.34 -8.64 -1.02
CA PRO A 19 -11.99 -8.50 -1.53
C PRO A 19 -11.95 -7.58 -2.77
N PRO A 20 -10.88 -6.79 -2.95
CA PRO A 20 -10.70 -5.97 -4.15
C PRO A 20 -10.72 -6.82 -5.41
N MET A 21 -11.45 -6.38 -6.43
CA MET A 21 -11.49 -7.06 -7.71
C MET A 21 -10.17 -6.87 -8.46
N SER A 22 -9.50 -7.96 -8.83
CA SER A 22 -8.34 -7.92 -9.71
C SER A 22 -8.72 -7.46 -11.12
N ALA A 23 -7.82 -6.74 -11.79
CA ALA A 23 -8.02 -6.34 -13.18
C ALA A 23 -8.14 -7.57 -14.12
N LEU A 24 -7.54 -8.71 -13.79
CA LEU A 24 -7.76 -9.97 -14.53
C LEU A 24 -9.19 -10.47 -14.35
N ALA A 25 -9.71 -10.42 -13.12
CA ALA A 25 -11.09 -10.84 -12.85
C ALA A 25 -12.09 -9.90 -13.54
N ALA A 26 -11.84 -8.60 -13.52
CA ALA A 26 -12.65 -7.59 -14.22
C ALA A 26 -12.64 -7.82 -15.75
N ALA A 27 -11.46 -8.06 -16.35
CA ALA A 27 -11.35 -8.35 -17.77
C ALA A 27 -12.13 -9.61 -18.17
N ARG A 28 -12.04 -10.67 -17.34
CA ARG A 28 -12.79 -11.91 -17.56
C ARG A 28 -14.30 -11.70 -17.44
N ALA A 29 -14.74 -10.94 -16.45
CA ALA A 29 -16.17 -10.60 -16.30
C ALA A 29 -16.71 -9.79 -17.50
N ASP A 30 -15.84 -9.03 -18.20
CA ASP A 30 -16.13 -8.29 -19.43
C ASP A 30 -15.95 -9.16 -20.70
N GLY A 31 -15.80 -10.48 -20.56
CA GLY A 31 -15.64 -11.42 -21.70
C GLY A 31 -14.28 -11.37 -22.40
N ARG A 32 -13.26 -10.81 -21.76
CA ARG A 32 -11.91 -10.66 -22.29
C ARG A 32 -10.97 -11.71 -21.69
N ASP A 33 -11.21 -12.97 -22.05
CA ASP A 33 -10.43 -14.12 -21.54
C ASP A 33 -9.00 -14.17 -22.09
N ASP A 34 -8.68 -13.45 -23.16
CA ASP A 34 -7.34 -13.31 -23.72
C ASP A 34 -6.47 -12.28 -23.00
N TYR A 35 -7.07 -11.48 -22.09
CA TYR A 35 -6.43 -10.38 -21.35
C TYR A 35 -5.68 -9.37 -22.24
N ARG A 36 -6.05 -9.24 -23.50
CA ARG A 36 -5.34 -8.44 -24.47
C ARG A 36 -5.11 -7.01 -24.01
N GLY A 37 -3.84 -6.59 -24.00
CA GLY A 37 -3.41 -5.25 -23.57
C GLY A 37 -3.41 -5.05 -22.06
N LEU A 38 -3.55 -6.11 -21.24
CA LEU A 38 -3.56 -6.03 -19.77
C LEU A 38 -2.36 -6.76 -19.17
N LEU A 39 -1.67 -6.10 -18.24
CA LEU A 39 -0.69 -6.69 -17.34
C LEU A 39 -1.05 -6.39 -15.89
N VAL A 40 -0.96 -7.38 -15.02
CA VAL A 40 -1.16 -7.26 -13.57
C VAL A 40 0.13 -7.61 -12.86
N PHE A 41 0.51 -6.83 -11.88
CA PHE A 41 1.70 -7.01 -11.06
C PHE A 41 1.30 -7.28 -9.62
N GLY A 42 1.74 -8.42 -9.07
CA GLY A 42 1.55 -8.76 -7.68
C GLY A 42 2.87 -8.98 -6.95
N SER A 43 2.86 -8.90 -5.62
CA SER A 43 4.08 -8.99 -4.82
C SER A 43 3.83 -9.55 -3.41
N LEU A 44 4.80 -10.29 -2.88
CA LEU A 44 4.83 -10.69 -1.47
C LEU A 44 5.13 -9.51 -0.52
N SER A 45 5.55 -8.37 -1.05
CA SER A 45 5.98 -7.22 -0.23
C SER A 45 4.93 -6.77 0.79
N LYS A 46 3.66 -6.72 0.39
CA LYS A 46 2.55 -6.28 1.23
C LYS A 46 1.65 -7.44 1.66
N ARG A 47 1.40 -8.39 0.77
CA ARG A 47 0.64 -9.61 1.05
C ARG A 47 1.22 -10.39 2.25
N SER A 48 2.54 -10.61 2.23
CA SER A 48 3.25 -11.43 3.23
C SER A 48 4.14 -10.60 4.15
N ASN A 49 4.03 -9.28 4.11
CA ASN A 49 4.88 -8.36 4.89
C ASN A 49 6.39 -8.63 4.72
N ALA A 50 6.79 -9.08 3.53
CA ALA A 50 8.14 -9.52 3.19
C ALA A 50 8.76 -8.74 2.02
N PRO A 51 8.89 -7.39 2.12
CA PRO A 51 9.40 -6.57 1.02
C PRO A 51 10.85 -6.87 0.67
N GLY A 52 11.63 -7.39 1.64
CA GLY A 52 13.05 -7.74 1.46
C GLY A 52 13.28 -8.95 0.53
N LEU A 53 12.30 -9.83 0.36
CA LEU A 53 12.43 -10.98 -0.54
C LEU A 53 12.50 -10.59 -2.01
N ARG A 54 12.08 -9.40 -2.39
CA ARG A 54 12.03 -8.93 -3.80
C ARG A 54 11.32 -9.94 -4.72
N SER A 55 10.23 -10.53 -4.20
CA SER A 55 9.44 -11.55 -4.89
C SER A 55 8.09 -10.98 -5.33
N GLY A 56 7.71 -11.30 -6.57
CA GLY A 56 6.45 -10.91 -7.18
C GLY A 56 6.22 -11.65 -8.49
N TYR A 57 5.11 -11.36 -9.12
CA TYR A 57 4.75 -11.94 -10.41
C TYR A 57 4.18 -10.86 -11.35
N VAL A 58 4.14 -11.19 -12.63
CA VAL A 58 3.36 -10.49 -13.64
C VAL A 58 2.50 -11.48 -14.39
N ALA A 59 1.25 -11.13 -14.65
CA ALA A 59 0.28 -11.94 -15.37
C ALA A 59 -0.54 -11.09 -16.34
N GLY A 60 -1.16 -11.69 -17.35
CA GLY A 60 -2.02 -10.96 -18.29
C GLY A 60 -1.84 -11.41 -19.74
N ASP A 61 -1.84 -10.46 -20.67
CA ASP A 61 -1.73 -10.70 -22.13
C ASP A 61 -0.53 -11.59 -22.46
N PRO A 62 -0.75 -12.79 -23.06
CA PRO A 62 0.32 -13.73 -23.36
C PRO A 62 1.42 -13.15 -24.26
N SER A 63 1.06 -12.27 -25.20
CA SER A 63 2.02 -11.67 -26.11
C SER A 63 2.92 -10.65 -25.40
N LEU A 64 2.37 -9.87 -24.51
CA LEU A 64 3.13 -8.94 -23.67
C LEU A 64 3.99 -9.69 -22.65
N ILE A 65 3.48 -10.78 -22.05
CA ILE A 65 4.24 -11.63 -21.13
C ILE A 65 5.45 -12.27 -21.86
N ALA A 66 5.28 -12.76 -23.08
CA ALA A 66 6.38 -13.33 -23.86
C ALA A 66 7.48 -12.30 -24.14
N ALA A 67 7.10 -11.08 -24.52
CA ALA A 67 8.05 -9.97 -24.74
C ALA A 67 8.74 -9.54 -23.43
N PHE A 68 7.99 -9.45 -22.35
CA PHE A 68 8.51 -9.13 -21.02
C PHE A 68 9.49 -10.19 -20.52
N LEU A 69 9.18 -11.48 -20.67
CA LEU A 69 10.06 -12.59 -20.27
C LEU A 69 11.38 -12.51 -21.03
N ARG A 70 11.32 -12.28 -22.35
CA ARG A 70 12.53 -12.11 -23.18
C ARG A 70 13.38 -10.92 -22.70
N TYR A 71 12.76 -9.79 -22.39
CA TYR A 71 13.46 -8.64 -21.84
C TYR A 71 14.10 -8.96 -20.48
N ARG A 72 13.36 -9.62 -19.59
CA ARG A 72 13.82 -10.02 -18.26
C ARG A 72 14.98 -11.02 -18.27
N THR A 73 15.14 -11.82 -19.32
CA THR A 73 16.26 -12.76 -19.48
C THR A 73 17.60 -12.03 -19.50
N TYR A 74 17.62 -10.79 -19.98
CA TYR A 74 18.84 -9.98 -20.15
C TYR A 74 18.89 -8.77 -19.22
N HIS A 75 17.80 -8.40 -18.62
CA HIS A 75 17.67 -7.18 -17.81
C HIS A 75 17.08 -7.47 -16.43
N GLY A 76 17.85 -7.15 -15.40
CA GLY A 76 17.51 -7.39 -14.00
C GLY A 76 17.99 -8.75 -13.51
N SER A 77 17.80 -8.98 -12.21
CA SER A 77 18.26 -10.18 -11.52
C SER A 77 17.15 -11.23 -11.41
N ALA A 78 17.52 -12.51 -11.50
CA ALA A 78 16.67 -13.61 -11.08
C ALA A 78 16.62 -13.71 -9.54
N MET A 79 15.55 -14.28 -8.99
CA MET A 79 15.50 -14.63 -7.58
C MET A 79 16.52 -15.76 -7.30
N SER A 80 17.17 -15.69 -6.13
CA SER A 80 18.00 -16.81 -5.65
C SER A 80 17.12 -18.02 -5.32
N GLY A 81 17.67 -19.24 -5.33
CA GLY A 81 16.95 -20.45 -4.97
C GLY A 81 16.33 -20.41 -3.57
N VAL A 82 17.01 -19.77 -2.61
CA VAL A 82 16.49 -19.56 -1.24
C VAL A 82 15.24 -18.68 -1.26
N VAL A 83 15.29 -17.55 -1.97
CA VAL A 83 14.14 -16.65 -2.10
C VAL A 83 13.00 -17.33 -2.85
N ALA A 84 13.28 -18.11 -3.90
CA ALA A 84 12.26 -18.84 -4.63
C ALA A 84 11.53 -19.86 -3.73
N SER A 85 12.27 -20.64 -2.93
CA SER A 85 11.68 -21.59 -1.98
C SER A 85 10.83 -20.90 -0.91
N ALA A 86 11.31 -19.81 -0.34
CA ALA A 86 10.54 -19.01 0.62
C ALA A 86 9.28 -18.40 -0.03
N SER A 87 9.38 -17.95 -1.27
CA SER A 87 8.25 -17.42 -2.03
C SER A 87 7.17 -18.47 -2.30
N ILE A 88 7.55 -19.70 -2.67
CA ILE A 88 6.61 -20.79 -2.86
C ILE A 88 5.84 -21.06 -1.56
N ALA A 89 6.54 -21.13 -0.42
CA ALA A 89 5.90 -21.33 0.87
C ALA A 89 4.91 -20.18 1.20
N ALA A 90 5.31 -18.92 0.99
CA ALA A 90 4.47 -17.77 1.28
C ALA A 90 3.25 -17.66 0.34
N TRP A 91 3.39 -18.01 -0.95
CA TRP A 91 2.26 -17.99 -1.90
C TRP A 91 1.25 -19.12 -1.62
N ASN A 92 1.66 -20.21 -0.99
CA ASN A 92 0.80 -21.34 -0.64
C ASN A 92 0.17 -21.22 0.76
N ASP A 93 0.51 -20.22 1.55
CA ASP A 93 -0.04 -20.00 2.89
C ASP A 93 -0.95 -18.77 2.92
N GLU A 94 -2.25 -19.01 3.08
CA GLU A 94 -3.26 -17.96 3.27
C GLU A 94 -3.48 -17.60 4.75
N ALA A 95 -3.02 -18.44 5.68
CA ALA A 95 -3.27 -18.20 7.10
C ALA A 95 -2.56 -16.94 7.60
N HIS A 96 -1.29 -16.76 7.22
CA HIS A 96 -0.54 -15.56 7.59
C HIS A 96 -1.08 -14.29 6.92
N VAL A 97 -1.61 -14.40 5.70
CA VAL A 97 -2.20 -13.26 4.96
C VAL A 97 -3.43 -12.74 5.69
N ARG A 98 -4.35 -13.64 6.07
CA ARG A 98 -5.52 -13.29 6.90
C ARG A 98 -5.13 -12.74 8.26
N ALA A 99 -4.10 -13.31 8.90
CA ALA A 99 -3.61 -12.79 10.17
C ALA A 99 -3.04 -11.36 10.03
N ASN A 100 -2.30 -11.10 8.95
CA ASN A 100 -1.77 -9.78 8.63
C ASN A 100 -2.89 -8.75 8.38
N ARG A 101 -3.91 -9.10 7.58
CA ARG A 101 -5.09 -8.23 7.36
C ARG A 101 -5.79 -7.87 8.67
N ARG A 102 -6.08 -8.87 9.52
CA ARG A 102 -6.70 -8.63 10.84
C ARG A 102 -5.86 -7.73 11.72
N ALA A 103 -4.54 -7.91 11.72
CA ALA A 103 -3.64 -7.06 12.50
C ALA A 103 -3.67 -5.60 12.03
N TYR A 104 -3.73 -5.34 10.73
CA TYR A 104 -3.90 -3.98 10.20
C TYR A 104 -5.30 -3.43 10.51
N ALA A 105 -6.37 -4.16 10.24
CA ALA A 105 -7.74 -3.72 10.52
C ALA A 105 -7.92 -3.29 11.98
N ALA A 106 -7.37 -4.07 12.94
CA ALA A 106 -7.43 -3.74 14.36
C ALA A 106 -6.76 -2.39 14.68
N LYS A 107 -5.64 -2.05 14.02
CA LYS A 107 -4.97 -0.76 14.18
C LYS A 107 -5.85 0.39 13.70
N PHE A 108 -6.49 0.25 12.53
CA PHE A 108 -7.37 1.29 11.99
C PHE A 108 -8.57 1.53 12.89
N VAL A 109 -9.23 0.47 13.33
CA VAL A 109 -10.38 0.56 14.24
C VAL A 109 -10.02 1.25 15.56
N ALA A 110 -8.82 0.97 16.10
CA ALA A 110 -8.38 1.54 17.36
C ALA A 110 -7.88 2.99 17.23
N LEU A 111 -7.27 3.37 16.12
CA LEU A 111 -6.45 4.58 16.05
C LEU A 111 -7.08 5.70 15.20
N GLN A 112 -7.76 5.36 14.09
CA GLN A 112 -8.37 6.38 13.22
C GLN A 112 -9.39 7.25 13.95
N PRO A 113 -10.30 6.73 14.81
CA PRO A 113 -11.25 7.57 15.53
C PRO A 113 -10.61 8.55 16.54
N ARG A 114 -9.40 8.24 17.00
CA ARG A 114 -8.64 9.12 17.91
C ARG A 114 -7.94 10.25 17.15
N LEU A 115 -7.52 9.97 15.92
CA LEU A 115 -6.78 10.91 15.07
C LEU A 115 -7.70 11.85 14.29
N ALA A 116 -8.82 11.35 13.77
CA ALA A 116 -9.72 12.06 12.88
C ALA A 116 -10.23 13.41 13.39
N PRO A 117 -10.47 13.63 14.71
CA PRO A 117 -10.89 14.93 15.22
C PRO A 117 -9.85 16.05 15.08
N VAL A 118 -8.57 15.71 15.06
CA VAL A 118 -7.45 16.70 14.98
C VAL A 118 -6.78 16.71 13.61
N LEU A 119 -6.73 15.57 12.94
CA LEU A 119 -6.26 15.43 11.55
C LEU A 119 -7.33 14.66 10.77
N PRO A 120 -8.25 15.33 10.10
CA PRO A 120 -9.32 14.68 9.36
C PRO A 120 -8.79 13.65 8.36
N CYS A 121 -9.20 12.40 8.54
CA CYS A 121 -8.86 11.28 7.66
C CYS A 121 -10.03 10.30 7.59
N PRO A 122 -10.47 9.90 6.39
CA PRO A 122 -11.49 8.88 6.26
C PRO A 122 -10.96 7.52 6.73
N MET A 123 -11.87 6.64 7.20
CA MET A 123 -11.55 5.23 7.38
C MET A 123 -11.40 4.59 6.00
N PRO A 124 -10.24 4.05 5.63
CA PRO A 124 -10.08 3.38 4.35
C PRO A 124 -10.70 1.97 4.37
N GLU A 125 -11.10 1.46 3.23
CA GLU A 125 -11.55 0.07 3.05
C GLU A 125 -10.38 -0.92 2.99
N ALA A 126 -9.22 -0.42 2.55
CA ALA A 126 -7.98 -1.18 2.39
C ALA A 126 -6.79 -0.25 2.57
N SER A 127 -5.77 -0.65 3.22
CA SER A 127 -4.49 0.06 3.35
C SER A 127 -3.71 -0.44 4.57
N PHE A 128 -2.50 0.09 4.75
CA PHE A 128 -1.78 0.09 6.03
C PHE A 128 -1.30 1.50 6.41
N TYR A 129 -1.87 2.53 5.79
CA TYR A 129 -1.64 3.93 6.17
C TYR A 129 -2.91 4.77 6.08
N LEU A 130 -2.94 5.83 6.89
CA LEU A 130 -3.94 6.88 6.84
C LEU A 130 -3.43 8.02 5.94
N TRP A 131 -4.36 8.65 5.22
CA TRP A 131 -4.15 9.87 4.48
C TRP A 131 -4.88 10.99 5.22
N ALA A 132 -4.14 11.74 6.01
CA ALA A 132 -4.69 12.69 6.96
C ALA A 132 -4.45 14.13 6.49
N ARG A 133 -5.49 14.96 6.60
CA ARG A 133 -5.42 16.37 6.22
C ARG A 133 -4.76 17.18 7.33
N THR A 134 -3.78 18.00 6.96
CA THR A 134 -3.16 18.96 7.84
C THR A 134 -3.82 20.34 7.72
N ASP A 135 -3.63 21.18 8.74
CA ASP A 135 -3.96 22.59 8.64
C ASP A 135 -2.74 23.34 8.04
N GLY A 136 -2.80 23.65 6.75
CA GLY A 136 -1.77 24.36 6.01
C GLY A 136 -0.65 23.48 5.43
N ASP A 137 0.62 23.89 5.57
CA ASP A 137 1.80 23.30 4.95
C ASP A 137 2.11 21.92 5.57
N ASP A 138 1.91 20.87 4.79
CA ASP A 138 2.15 19.48 5.16
C ASP A 138 3.63 19.16 5.45
N ALA A 139 4.56 19.80 4.74
CA ALA A 139 5.98 19.63 4.98
C ALA A 139 6.45 20.34 6.27
N ALA A 140 5.89 21.51 6.56
CA ALA A 140 6.14 22.19 7.83
C ALA A 140 5.57 21.40 9.01
N PHE A 141 4.35 20.87 8.87
CA PHE A 141 3.73 19.98 9.87
C PHE A 141 4.59 18.74 10.14
N ALA A 142 5.05 18.04 9.09
CA ALA A 142 5.88 16.85 9.24
C ALA A 142 7.22 17.15 9.94
N ARG A 143 7.87 18.28 9.61
CA ARG A 143 9.12 18.72 10.28
C ARG A 143 8.89 19.05 11.75
N ARG A 144 7.82 19.77 12.06
CA ARG A 144 7.45 20.12 13.43
C ARG A 144 7.14 18.86 14.27
N LEU A 145 6.38 17.93 13.71
CA LEU A 145 6.04 16.65 14.35
C LEU A 145 7.29 15.83 14.67
N LEU A 146 8.24 15.76 13.74
CA LEU A 146 9.50 15.07 13.98
C LEU A 146 10.32 15.76 15.09
N ALA A 147 10.45 17.08 15.01
CA ALA A 147 11.29 17.86 15.95
C ALA A 147 10.75 17.86 17.38
N GLU A 148 9.43 18.02 17.55
CA GLU A 148 8.81 18.18 18.87
C GLU A 148 8.32 16.87 19.50
N LYS A 149 7.93 15.91 18.66
CA LYS A 149 7.26 14.65 19.09
C LYS A 149 8.01 13.38 18.71
N ASN A 150 9.10 13.48 17.93
CA ASN A 150 9.86 12.34 17.42
C ASN A 150 8.97 11.32 16.69
N VAL A 151 8.03 11.80 15.89
CA VAL A 151 7.17 11.00 15.03
C VAL A 151 7.38 11.40 13.58
N THR A 152 7.67 10.42 12.72
CA THR A 152 7.87 10.64 11.29
C THR A 152 6.62 10.33 10.50
N VAL A 153 6.15 11.30 9.72
CA VAL A 153 5.11 11.14 8.72
C VAL A 153 5.63 11.65 7.38
N LEU A 154 4.98 11.29 6.29
CA LEU A 154 5.43 11.73 4.97
C LEU A 154 4.49 12.81 4.42
N PRO A 155 5.01 13.99 4.03
CA PRO A 155 4.24 15.04 3.40
C PRO A 155 3.60 14.55 2.10
N GLY A 156 2.33 14.82 1.91
CA GLY A 156 1.57 14.42 0.73
C GLY A 156 2.05 15.12 -0.53
N SER A 157 2.47 16.38 -0.40
CA SER A 157 3.04 17.16 -1.50
C SER A 157 4.26 16.49 -2.16
N TYR A 158 4.99 15.63 -1.42
CA TYR A 158 6.15 14.89 -1.96
C TYR A 158 5.76 13.65 -2.76
N PHE A 159 4.52 13.16 -2.62
CA PHE A 159 4.00 12.01 -3.38
C PHE A 159 3.25 12.42 -4.64
N ALA A 160 2.76 13.64 -4.65
CA ALA A 160 1.95 14.13 -5.74
C ALA A 160 2.82 14.89 -6.75
N ARG A 161 2.31 14.96 -7.96
CA ARG A 161 2.85 15.77 -9.03
C ARG A 161 1.88 16.90 -9.33
N ASP A 162 2.41 18.09 -9.54
CA ASP A 162 1.60 19.25 -9.93
C ASP A 162 0.84 18.95 -11.24
N ALA A 163 -0.46 19.15 -11.22
CA ALA A 163 -1.34 19.01 -12.35
C ALA A 163 -2.31 20.19 -12.37
N HIS A 164 -2.42 20.85 -13.53
CA HIS A 164 -3.30 22.02 -13.71
C HIS A 164 -3.08 23.14 -12.68
N GLY A 165 -1.83 23.33 -12.24
CA GLY A 165 -1.45 24.35 -11.26
C GLY A 165 -1.76 24.00 -9.80
N VAL A 166 -2.14 22.76 -9.51
CA VAL A 166 -2.44 22.28 -8.17
C VAL A 166 -1.62 21.04 -7.86
N ASN A 167 -1.04 20.98 -6.65
CA ASN A 167 -0.49 19.74 -6.10
C ASN A 167 -1.57 19.05 -5.27
N PRO A 168 -2.14 17.91 -5.74
CA PRO A 168 -3.26 17.24 -5.06
C PRO A 168 -2.89 16.61 -3.71
N GLY A 169 -1.60 16.47 -3.43
CA GLY A 169 -1.11 15.97 -2.15
C GLY A 169 -0.83 17.06 -1.11
N SER A 170 -0.86 18.33 -1.53
CA SER A 170 -0.61 19.46 -0.63
C SER A 170 -1.67 19.53 0.47
N GLY A 171 -1.22 19.77 1.71
CA GLY A 171 -2.10 19.81 2.88
C GLY A 171 -2.48 18.42 3.42
N TYR A 172 -1.76 17.38 3.06
CA TYR A 172 -1.96 16.03 3.58
C TYR A 172 -0.65 15.42 4.08
N VAL A 173 -0.77 14.47 5.00
CA VAL A 173 0.34 13.61 5.43
C VAL A 173 -0.07 12.13 5.36
N ARG A 174 0.89 11.28 5.00
CA ARG A 174 0.74 9.84 5.05
C ARG A 174 1.29 9.30 6.36
N ILE A 175 0.44 8.61 7.12
CA ILE A 175 0.76 8.00 8.41
C ILE A 175 0.71 6.48 8.23
N ALA A 176 1.86 5.80 8.29
CA ALA A 176 1.94 4.35 8.12
C ALA A 176 1.79 3.64 9.48
N LEU A 177 0.80 2.74 9.60
CA LEU A 177 0.51 1.98 10.81
C LEU A 177 1.25 0.63 10.83
N VAL A 178 2.55 0.62 10.50
CA VAL A 178 3.34 -0.61 10.35
C VAL A 178 3.92 -1.13 11.66
N ALA A 179 4.21 -0.26 12.62
CA ALA A 179 4.72 -0.64 13.95
C ALA A 179 3.68 -1.45 14.76
N PRO A 180 4.05 -2.14 15.84
CA PRO A 180 3.09 -2.74 16.76
C PRO A 180 2.01 -1.78 17.22
N LEU A 181 0.80 -2.29 17.54
CA LEU A 181 -0.35 -1.46 17.91
C LEU A 181 -0.03 -0.47 19.04
N ALA A 182 0.72 -0.91 20.05
CA ALA A 182 1.09 -0.04 21.19
C ALA A 182 1.95 1.17 20.76
N GLU A 183 2.93 0.94 19.89
CA GLU A 183 3.79 2.02 19.36
C GLU A 183 2.99 2.95 18.42
N CYS A 184 2.10 2.39 17.61
CA CYS A 184 1.20 3.20 16.78
C CYS A 184 0.26 4.06 17.65
N ALA A 185 -0.23 3.51 18.76
CA ALA A 185 -1.09 4.23 19.70
C ALA A 185 -0.34 5.40 20.36
N GLU A 186 0.88 5.15 20.83
CA GLU A 186 1.74 6.20 21.39
C GLU A 186 2.03 7.31 20.36
N ALA A 187 2.33 6.92 19.10
CA ALA A 187 2.56 7.90 18.05
C ALA A 187 1.29 8.74 17.76
N VAL A 188 0.12 8.12 17.78
CA VAL A 188 -1.16 8.85 17.62
C VAL A 188 -1.38 9.82 18.78
N ASP A 189 -1.10 9.44 20.03
CA ASP A 189 -1.21 10.35 21.18
C ASP A 189 -0.31 11.58 21.03
N ARG A 190 0.93 11.37 20.58
CA ARG A 190 1.87 12.46 20.30
C ARG A 190 1.41 13.37 19.15
N ILE A 191 0.78 12.80 18.12
CA ILE A 191 0.20 13.59 17.01
C ILE A 191 -0.99 14.42 17.51
N VAL A 192 -1.89 13.82 18.29
CA VAL A 192 -3.05 14.50 18.87
C VAL A 192 -2.63 15.65 19.77
N ASP A 193 -1.61 15.43 20.61
CA ASP A 193 -1.06 16.47 21.48
C ASP A 193 -0.46 17.65 20.68
N LEU A 194 0.18 17.39 19.54
CA LEU A 194 0.72 18.45 18.69
C LEU A 194 -0.35 19.20 17.89
N ALA A 195 -1.31 18.47 17.33
CA ALA A 195 -2.30 19.03 16.39
C ALA A 195 -3.52 19.61 17.09
N GLY A 196 -3.76 19.28 18.36
CA GLY A 196 -4.86 19.80 19.18
C GLY A 196 -4.60 21.17 19.81
N HIS A 197 -3.41 21.71 19.61
CA HIS A 197 -2.96 23.03 20.07
C HIS A 197 -2.61 23.92 18.87
#